data_880679a809bcb2089503922bdc107ada
#
_entry.id   880679a809bcb2089503922bdc107ada
#
_cell.length_a   1.000
_cell.length_b   1.000
_cell.length_c   1.000
_cell.angle_alpha   90.00
_cell.angle_beta   90.00
_cell.angle_gamma   90.00
#
_symmetry.space_group_name_H-M   'P 1'
#
loop_
_entity.id
_entity.type
_entity.pdbx_description
1 polymer ?
#
loop_
_entity_poly.entity_id
_entity_poly.type
_entity_poly.pdbx_seq_one_letter_code
_entity_poly.pdbx_strand_id
1 'polypeptide(L)'
;IVSTRSFPKVNTAKTDFFAEATSTDVEDDSNWGGLGSMDVPQTKSQAEKDAEKKAQEEEQTRKDAEAAAAAEAAARLEREQAEAASRSQEREPIQQQEAAPAEQQQTAAAPEVPASKNGASIAAYAQKFIGAPYVAGGTTPAGWDCSGFVQYVFAQFGINLPRTSGAQAGVGVAVPSLAQAQPGDILANGMHAAIYIGNGMVINALNPAQGTQITDTSVFYGGYSIRRVL
;
A
#
# COMPACT_ATOMS: atom_id res chain seq x y z
N ILE A 1 71.12 7.93 -12.62
CA ILE A 1 70.99 7.80 -11.15
C ILE A 1 70.01 8.88 -10.70
N VAL A 2 68.73 8.53 -10.54
CA VAL A 2 67.73 9.46 -10.05
C VAL A 2 67.34 8.98 -8.64
N SER A 3 67.68 9.81 -7.66
CA SER A 3 67.39 9.57 -6.23
C SER A 3 65.96 9.93 -5.91
N THR A 4 65.14 8.95 -5.59
CA THR A 4 63.79 9.14 -5.09
C THR A 4 63.84 9.42 -3.58
N ARG A 5 63.54 10.67 -3.20
CA ARG A 5 63.34 11.03 -1.79
C ARG A 5 61.94 10.62 -1.35
N SER A 6 61.89 9.67 -0.42
CA SER A 6 60.70 9.30 0.32
C SER A 6 60.34 10.38 1.36
N PHE A 7 59.13 10.89 1.31
CA PHE A 7 58.58 11.75 2.38
C PHE A 7 58.04 10.88 3.50
N PRO A 8 58.24 11.21 4.79
CA PRO A 8 57.67 10.50 5.90
C PRO A 8 56.16 10.75 5.95
N LYS A 9 55.36 9.69 6.10
CA LYS A 9 53.92 9.77 6.38
C LYS A 9 53.76 10.40 7.76
N VAL A 10 53.11 11.54 7.81
CA VAL A 10 52.64 12.14 9.05
C VAL A 10 51.43 11.32 9.52
N ASN A 11 51.61 10.60 10.64
CA ASN A 11 50.55 9.86 11.28
C ASN A 11 49.77 10.86 12.15
N THR A 12 48.64 11.37 11.68
CA THR A 12 47.70 12.13 12.48
C THR A 12 46.94 11.14 13.35
N ALA A 13 47.51 10.83 14.54
CA ALA A 13 46.78 10.22 15.60
C ALA A 13 45.72 11.21 16.06
N LYS A 14 44.45 10.86 15.82
CA LYS A 14 43.33 11.52 16.52
C LYS A 14 43.45 11.18 17.99
N THR A 15 43.86 12.13 18.80
CA THR A 15 43.79 12.03 20.22
C THR A 15 42.33 12.18 20.62
N ASP A 16 41.67 11.08 20.98
CA ASP A 16 40.37 11.08 21.64
C ASP A 16 40.55 11.68 23.05
N PHE A 17 40.16 12.92 23.20
CA PHE A 17 40.24 13.67 24.47
C PHE A 17 39.32 13.12 25.59
N PHE A 18 38.53 12.10 25.30
CA PHE A 18 37.58 11.49 26.25
C PHE A 18 37.97 10.09 26.72
N ALA A 19 39.16 9.58 26.34
CA ALA A 19 39.53 8.19 26.67
C ALA A 19 40.22 8.07 28.04
N GLU A 20 40.36 9.11 28.82
CA GLU A 20 41.02 9.09 30.14
C GLU A 20 40.16 9.64 31.28
N ALA A 21 38.85 9.45 31.20
CA ALA A 21 38.00 9.55 32.37
C ALA A 21 37.95 8.18 33.03
N THR A 22 38.99 7.81 33.78
CA THR A 22 38.90 6.73 34.76
C THR A 22 37.91 7.16 35.83
N SER A 23 36.77 6.46 35.88
CA SER A 23 35.86 6.57 37.02
C SER A 23 36.60 6.16 38.27
N THR A 24 36.83 7.11 39.16
CA THR A 24 37.30 6.82 40.53
C THR A 24 36.06 6.33 41.25
N ASP A 25 36.05 5.04 41.62
CA ASP A 25 35.07 4.51 42.55
C ASP A 25 35.32 5.23 43.90
N VAL A 26 34.42 6.13 44.23
CA VAL A 26 34.37 6.75 45.57
C VAL A 26 33.65 5.76 46.46
N GLU A 27 34.37 5.18 47.40
CA GLU A 27 33.78 4.31 48.41
C GLU A 27 32.66 5.05 49.16
N ASP A 28 31.57 4.33 49.35
CA ASP A 28 30.23 4.75 49.79
C ASP A 28 30.18 5.14 51.29
N ASP A 29 31.30 5.51 51.92
CA ASP A 29 31.40 5.73 53.37
C ASP A 29 31.80 7.17 53.78
N SER A 30 31.70 8.15 52.92
CA SER A 30 31.86 9.54 53.30
C SER A 30 30.49 10.18 53.62
N ASN A 31 30.12 10.04 54.90
CA ASN A 31 28.99 10.75 55.51
C ASN A 31 29.27 12.26 55.60
N TRP A 32 29.02 12.95 54.50
CA TRP A 32 28.99 14.42 54.45
C TRP A 32 27.57 14.87 54.78
N GLY A 33 27.31 15.08 56.04
CA GLY A 33 26.22 15.84 56.67
C GLY A 33 25.00 16.10 55.78
N GLY A 34 24.02 15.18 55.76
CA GLY A 34 22.58 15.44 55.69
C GLY A 34 22.07 16.45 54.69
N LEU A 35 22.61 16.53 53.45
CA LEU A 35 21.95 17.21 52.36
C LEU A 35 21.22 16.14 51.56
N GLY A 36 19.93 16.01 51.84
CA GLY A 36 19.03 15.19 51.04
C GLY A 36 19.17 15.52 49.55
N SER A 37 19.05 14.51 48.74
CA SER A 37 19.01 14.54 47.29
C SER A 37 18.43 15.86 46.78
N MET A 38 19.28 16.78 46.36
CA MET A 38 18.83 17.94 45.60
C MET A 38 18.51 17.44 44.19
N ASP A 39 17.24 17.35 43.90
CA ASP A 39 16.73 17.17 42.54
C ASP A 39 17.05 18.46 41.79
N VAL A 40 18.23 18.51 41.16
CA VAL A 40 18.62 19.64 40.31
C VAL A 40 17.88 19.47 38.99
N PRO A 41 16.92 20.34 38.65
CA PRO A 41 16.24 20.27 37.39
C PRO A 41 17.30 20.44 36.28
N GLN A 42 17.50 19.37 35.48
CA GLN A 42 18.40 19.40 34.35
C GLN A 42 17.80 20.34 33.30
N THR A 43 18.32 21.55 33.19
CA THR A 43 17.96 22.49 32.17
C THR A 43 18.56 22.01 30.87
N LYS A 44 17.70 21.61 29.88
CA LYS A 44 18.13 21.20 28.56
C LYS A 44 19.09 22.23 27.94
N SER A 45 20.18 21.76 27.35
CA SER A 45 21.16 22.62 26.70
C SER A 45 20.53 23.36 25.52
N GLN A 46 21.12 24.47 25.08
CA GLN A 46 20.63 25.22 23.93
C GLN A 46 20.60 24.37 22.67
N ALA A 47 21.60 23.50 22.49
CA ALA A 47 21.67 22.57 21.35
C ALA A 47 20.52 21.55 21.33
N GLU A 48 20.09 21.05 22.51
CA GLU A 48 18.96 20.12 22.63
C GLU A 48 17.63 20.83 22.32
N LYS A 49 17.48 22.07 22.78
CA LYS A 49 16.27 22.88 22.45
C LYS A 49 16.18 23.19 20.96
N ASP A 50 17.31 23.50 20.32
CA ASP A 50 17.34 23.79 18.88
C ASP A 50 17.08 22.51 18.05
N ALA A 51 17.59 21.35 18.49
CA ALA A 51 17.31 20.06 17.87
C ALA A 51 15.83 19.65 18.01
N GLU A 52 15.25 19.86 19.19
CA GLU A 52 13.84 19.57 19.48
C GLU A 52 12.90 20.47 18.64
N LYS A 53 13.25 21.77 18.53
CA LYS A 53 12.53 22.73 17.70
C LYS A 53 12.59 22.35 16.23
N LYS A 54 13.76 21.97 15.72
CA LYS A 54 13.94 21.53 14.33
C LYS A 54 13.14 20.25 14.04
N ALA A 55 13.13 19.28 14.94
CA ALA A 55 12.35 18.05 14.81
C ALA A 55 10.85 18.34 14.81
N GLN A 56 10.37 19.28 15.62
CA GLN A 56 8.97 19.72 15.63
C GLN A 56 8.57 20.44 14.34
N GLU A 57 9.44 21.29 13.79
CA GLU A 57 9.21 21.98 12.52
C GLU A 57 9.16 20.99 11.36
N GLU A 58 10.05 19.99 11.33
CA GLU A 58 10.04 18.93 10.30
C GLU A 58 8.80 18.05 10.41
N GLU A 59 8.37 17.69 11.62
CA GLU A 59 7.14 16.92 11.83
C GLU A 59 5.89 17.71 11.42
N GLN A 60 5.85 19.00 11.75
CA GLN A 60 4.75 19.87 11.35
C GLN A 60 4.68 20.02 9.83
N THR A 61 5.81 20.27 9.17
CA THR A 61 5.88 20.38 7.71
C THR A 61 5.40 19.09 7.02
N ARG A 62 5.75 17.92 7.59
CA ARG A 62 5.27 16.64 7.06
C ARG A 62 3.75 16.47 7.23
N LYS A 63 3.21 16.85 8.39
CA LYS A 63 1.75 16.81 8.63
C LYS A 63 0.99 17.76 7.71
N ASP A 64 1.53 18.96 7.50
CA ASP A 64 0.91 19.94 6.61
C ASP A 64 0.93 19.48 5.14
N ALA A 65 2.03 18.84 4.70
CA ALA A 65 2.14 18.25 3.37
C ALA A 65 1.17 17.06 3.18
N GLU A 66 1.01 16.22 4.20
CA GLU A 66 0.07 15.09 4.18
C GLU A 66 -1.39 15.58 4.17
N ALA A 67 -1.70 16.61 4.96
CA ALA A 67 -3.02 17.23 4.97
C ALA A 67 -3.35 17.91 3.63
N ALA A 68 -2.38 18.58 3.00
CA ALA A 68 -2.55 19.19 1.69
C ALA A 68 -2.79 18.14 0.60
N ALA A 69 -2.05 17.03 0.61
CA ALA A 69 -2.24 15.92 -0.33
C ALA A 69 -3.60 15.25 -0.15
N ALA A 70 -4.06 15.08 1.10
CA ALA A 70 -5.38 14.53 1.39
C ALA A 70 -6.51 15.46 0.92
N ALA A 71 -6.35 16.77 1.10
CA ALA A 71 -7.32 17.76 0.64
C ALA A 71 -7.39 17.83 -0.90
N GLU A 72 -6.26 17.71 -1.59
CA GLU A 72 -6.22 17.67 -3.05
C GLU A 72 -6.89 16.41 -3.60
N ALA A 73 -6.65 15.25 -2.96
CA ALA A 73 -7.30 13.99 -3.31
C ALA A 73 -8.82 14.05 -3.10
N ALA A 74 -9.29 14.65 -2.01
CA ALA A 74 -10.70 14.85 -1.73
C ALA A 74 -11.37 15.78 -2.77
N ALA A 75 -10.73 16.90 -3.09
CA ALA A 75 -11.21 17.84 -4.10
C ALA A 75 -11.28 17.22 -5.50
N ARG A 76 -10.35 16.33 -5.82
CA ARG A 76 -10.37 15.57 -7.07
C ARG A 76 -11.56 14.61 -7.14
N LEU A 77 -11.82 13.87 -6.05
CA LEU A 77 -12.98 12.98 -5.95
C LEU A 77 -14.30 13.73 -6.06
N GLU A 78 -14.43 14.92 -5.45
CA GLU A 78 -15.62 15.76 -5.56
C GLU A 78 -15.84 16.25 -7.01
N ARG A 79 -14.78 16.63 -7.71
CA ARG A 79 -14.87 17.01 -9.13
C ARG A 79 -15.31 15.86 -10.01
N GLU A 80 -14.74 14.66 -9.79
CA GLU A 80 -15.13 13.45 -10.54
C GLU A 80 -16.59 13.05 -10.27
N GLN A 81 -17.06 13.20 -9.02
CA GLN A 81 -18.47 12.97 -8.68
C GLN A 81 -19.40 14.01 -9.27
N ALA A 82 -19.01 15.27 -9.29
CA ALA A 82 -19.80 16.36 -9.90
C ALA A 82 -19.90 16.19 -11.42
N GLU A 83 -18.81 15.78 -12.09
CA GLU A 83 -18.84 15.48 -13.53
C GLU A 83 -19.69 14.24 -13.84
N ALA A 84 -19.65 13.20 -12.99
CA ALA A 84 -20.51 12.02 -13.15
C ALA A 84 -22.00 12.37 -12.96
N ALA A 85 -22.31 13.22 -11.98
CA ALA A 85 -23.68 13.69 -11.72
C ALA A 85 -24.20 14.57 -12.88
N SER A 86 -23.36 15.45 -13.43
CA SER A 86 -23.70 16.30 -14.59
C SER A 86 -24.02 15.47 -15.83
N ARG A 87 -23.23 14.41 -16.09
CA ARG A 87 -23.47 13.48 -17.21
C ARG A 87 -24.75 12.65 -17.01
N SER A 88 -25.17 12.42 -15.77
CA SER A 88 -26.40 11.69 -15.48
C SER A 88 -27.64 12.56 -15.66
N GLN A 89 -27.56 13.88 -15.44
CA GLN A 89 -28.69 14.80 -15.62
C GLN A 89 -28.94 15.13 -17.10
N GLU A 90 -27.96 14.95 -17.97
CA GLU A 90 -28.11 15.21 -19.42
C GLU A 90 -28.75 14.03 -20.18
N ARG A 91 -29.13 12.96 -19.47
CA ARG A 91 -29.71 11.72 -20.03
C ARG A 91 -31.17 11.49 -19.64
N GLU A 92 -32.04 12.50 -19.72
CA GLU A 92 -33.49 12.26 -19.78
C GLU A 92 -34.15 13.32 -20.68
N PRO A 93 -35.22 12.98 -21.45
CA PRO A 93 -35.51 11.70 -22.11
C PRO A 93 -35.62 11.86 -23.63
N ILE A 94 -35.14 10.93 -24.41
CA ILE A 94 -35.65 10.72 -25.76
C ILE A 94 -36.30 9.35 -25.78
N GLN A 95 -37.61 9.37 -25.70
CA GLN A 95 -38.45 8.23 -26.03
C GLN A 95 -38.49 8.02 -27.55
N GLN A 96 -38.30 6.79 -27.94
CA GLN A 96 -38.81 6.12 -29.18
C GLN A 96 -38.37 6.71 -30.52
N GLN A 97 -37.44 6.04 -31.12
CA GLN A 97 -37.60 5.72 -32.56
C GLN A 97 -36.86 4.42 -32.91
N GLU A 98 -37.59 3.61 -33.59
CA GLU A 98 -37.52 2.32 -34.25
C GLU A 98 -36.22 2.02 -35.00
N ALA A 99 -35.81 0.78 -34.84
CA ALA A 99 -35.01 -0.14 -35.63
C ALA A 99 -34.27 0.33 -36.90
N ALA A 100 -32.96 0.09 -36.92
CA ALA A 100 -32.23 -0.65 -37.95
C ALA A 100 -30.74 -0.80 -37.59
N PRO A 101 -30.00 -1.81 -38.10
CA PRO A 101 -28.85 -2.41 -37.41
C PRO A 101 -27.54 -1.78 -37.84
N ALA A 102 -26.68 -1.50 -36.90
CA ALA A 102 -25.29 -1.17 -37.17
C ALA A 102 -24.36 -1.82 -36.14
N GLU A 103 -23.62 -2.78 -36.61
CA GLU A 103 -22.23 -3.11 -36.39
C GLU A 103 -21.76 -3.27 -34.92
N GLN A 104 -21.73 -4.50 -34.50
CA GLN A 104 -20.64 -5.22 -33.82
C GLN A 104 -19.68 -4.36 -32.99
N GLN A 105 -20.11 -3.87 -31.84
CA GLN A 105 -19.23 -3.92 -30.65
C GLN A 105 -19.25 -5.35 -30.16
N GLN A 106 -18.13 -6.06 -30.35
CA GLN A 106 -17.86 -7.35 -29.72
C GLN A 106 -18.00 -7.18 -28.20
N THR A 107 -19.20 -7.39 -27.70
CA THR A 107 -19.39 -7.83 -26.33
C THR A 107 -18.78 -9.22 -26.25
N ALA A 108 -17.50 -9.29 -25.85
CA ALA A 108 -16.93 -10.56 -25.47
C ALA A 108 -17.87 -11.14 -24.42
N ALA A 109 -18.62 -12.17 -24.80
CA ALA A 109 -19.53 -12.87 -23.89
C ALA A 109 -18.70 -13.25 -22.66
N ALA A 110 -19.17 -12.89 -21.47
CA ALA A 110 -18.49 -13.26 -20.24
C ALA A 110 -18.27 -14.79 -20.25
N PRO A 111 -17.07 -15.26 -19.89
CA PRO A 111 -16.78 -16.69 -19.89
C PRO A 111 -17.79 -17.45 -19.04
N GLU A 112 -18.15 -18.65 -19.43
CA GLU A 112 -19.07 -19.50 -18.68
C GLU A 112 -18.54 -19.74 -17.26
N VAL A 113 -19.39 -19.49 -16.24
CA VAL A 113 -19.05 -19.66 -14.82
C VAL A 113 -19.05 -21.15 -14.50
N PRO A 114 -17.99 -21.69 -13.86
CA PRO A 114 -17.97 -23.09 -13.44
C PRO A 114 -19.11 -23.40 -12.47
N ALA A 115 -19.71 -24.58 -12.59
CA ALA A 115 -20.78 -25.02 -11.70
C ALA A 115 -20.29 -25.23 -10.25
N SER A 116 -18.99 -25.50 -10.07
CA SER A 116 -18.38 -25.71 -8.75
C SER A 116 -18.04 -24.38 -8.08
N LYS A 117 -18.59 -24.16 -6.88
CA LYS A 117 -18.31 -22.98 -6.07
C LYS A 117 -17.18 -23.26 -5.05
N ASN A 118 -15.96 -23.40 -5.53
CA ASN A 118 -14.78 -23.55 -4.71
C ASN A 118 -13.65 -22.60 -5.14
N GLY A 119 -12.66 -22.43 -4.29
CA GLY A 119 -11.56 -21.48 -4.55
C GLY A 119 -10.79 -21.78 -5.83
N ALA A 120 -10.57 -23.05 -6.18
CA ALA A 120 -9.91 -23.43 -7.41
C ALA A 120 -10.71 -23.01 -8.65
N SER A 121 -12.04 -23.14 -8.60
CA SER A 121 -12.93 -22.69 -9.67
C SER A 121 -12.93 -21.16 -9.82
N ILE A 122 -12.88 -20.42 -8.72
CA ILE A 122 -12.73 -18.95 -8.73
C ILE A 122 -11.41 -18.57 -9.38
N ALA A 123 -10.31 -19.18 -8.96
CA ALA A 123 -8.98 -18.93 -9.52
C ALA A 123 -8.91 -19.25 -11.02
N ALA A 124 -9.51 -20.37 -11.46
CA ALA A 124 -9.57 -20.74 -12.85
C ALA A 124 -10.46 -19.79 -13.68
N TYR A 125 -11.58 -19.35 -13.13
CA TYR A 125 -12.45 -18.37 -13.77
C TYR A 125 -11.78 -17.02 -13.92
N ALA A 126 -11.10 -16.54 -12.88
CA ALA A 126 -10.35 -15.30 -12.91
C ALA A 126 -9.33 -15.25 -14.06
N GLN A 127 -8.63 -16.37 -14.31
CA GLN A 127 -7.61 -16.47 -15.36
C GLN A 127 -8.17 -16.32 -16.80
N LYS A 128 -9.48 -16.49 -16.99
CA LYS A 128 -10.12 -16.27 -18.30
C LYS A 128 -10.13 -14.80 -18.72
N PHE A 129 -9.83 -13.88 -17.80
CA PHE A 129 -9.81 -12.45 -18.02
C PHE A 129 -8.41 -11.85 -18.20
N ILE A 130 -7.39 -12.69 -18.37
CA ILE A 130 -6.04 -12.19 -18.71
C ILE A 130 -6.11 -11.35 -19.98
N GLY A 131 -5.49 -10.16 -19.93
CA GLY A 131 -5.51 -9.18 -21.02
C GLY A 131 -6.68 -8.18 -20.97
N ALA A 132 -7.66 -8.37 -20.07
CA ALA A 132 -8.72 -7.39 -19.88
C ALA A 132 -8.14 -6.03 -19.44
N PRO A 133 -8.66 -4.90 -19.96
CA PRO A 133 -8.08 -3.58 -19.71
C PRO A 133 -8.28 -3.15 -18.26
N TYR A 134 -7.31 -2.35 -17.76
CA TYR A 134 -7.45 -1.65 -16.50
C TYR A 134 -8.12 -0.30 -16.72
N VAL A 135 -9.17 -0.05 -15.94
CA VAL A 135 -9.84 1.27 -15.86
C VAL A 135 -10.05 1.61 -14.39
N ALA A 136 -9.50 2.73 -13.95
CA ALA A 136 -9.67 3.19 -12.58
C ALA A 136 -11.16 3.37 -12.24
N GLY A 137 -11.62 2.79 -11.12
CA GLY A 137 -13.03 2.79 -10.74
C GLY A 137 -13.92 1.82 -11.51
N GLY A 138 -13.42 1.13 -12.53
CA GLY A 138 -14.17 0.17 -13.32
C GLY A 138 -14.49 -1.12 -12.57
N THR A 139 -15.54 -1.82 -13.00
CA THR A 139 -16.05 -3.05 -12.35
C THR A 139 -16.53 -4.10 -13.35
N THR A 140 -16.26 -3.94 -14.64
CA THR A 140 -16.75 -4.83 -15.71
C THR A 140 -15.61 -5.37 -16.56
N PRO A 141 -15.81 -6.45 -17.31
CA PRO A 141 -14.78 -6.98 -18.23
C PRO A 141 -14.31 -6.00 -19.32
N ALA A 142 -15.10 -4.96 -19.61
CA ALA A 142 -14.69 -3.89 -20.53
C ALA A 142 -13.63 -2.95 -19.91
N GLY A 143 -13.44 -3.01 -18.60
CA GLY A 143 -12.43 -2.30 -17.84
C GLY A 143 -12.75 -2.29 -16.36
N TRP A 144 -11.79 -2.62 -15.55
CA TRP A 144 -11.86 -2.63 -14.09
C TRP A 144 -10.53 -2.20 -13.45
N ASP A 145 -10.61 -1.80 -12.19
CA ASP A 145 -9.42 -1.69 -11.35
C ASP A 145 -9.18 -3.00 -10.56
N CYS A 146 -8.14 -3.04 -9.74
CA CYS A 146 -7.74 -4.23 -9.01
C CYS A 146 -8.86 -4.81 -8.14
N SER A 147 -9.53 -3.99 -7.33
CA SER A 147 -10.61 -4.42 -6.44
C SER A 147 -11.93 -4.64 -7.18
N GLY A 148 -12.18 -3.91 -8.26
CA GLY A 148 -13.33 -4.12 -9.17
C GLY A 148 -13.25 -5.46 -9.88
N PHE A 149 -12.06 -5.87 -10.33
CA PHE A 149 -11.81 -7.20 -10.87
C PHE A 149 -12.12 -8.30 -9.85
N VAL A 150 -11.55 -8.20 -8.63
CA VAL A 150 -11.80 -9.17 -7.56
C VAL A 150 -13.29 -9.23 -7.24
N GLN A 151 -13.94 -8.06 -7.07
CA GLN A 151 -15.39 -7.97 -6.81
C GLN A 151 -16.21 -8.66 -7.89
N TYR A 152 -15.91 -8.38 -9.17
CA TYR A 152 -16.61 -8.97 -10.31
C TYR A 152 -16.50 -10.50 -10.33
N VAL A 153 -15.29 -11.03 -10.19
CA VAL A 153 -15.04 -12.47 -10.23
C VAL A 153 -15.83 -13.19 -9.13
N PHE A 154 -15.77 -12.71 -7.89
CA PHE A 154 -16.48 -13.32 -6.75
C PHE A 154 -17.99 -13.21 -6.88
N ALA A 155 -18.50 -12.10 -7.44
CA ALA A 155 -19.93 -11.92 -7.69
C ALA A 155 -20.52 -13.00 -8.61
N GLN A 156 -19.75 -13.52 -9.59
CA GLN A 156 -20.18 -14.61 -10.46
C GLN A 156 -20.43 -15.93 -9.69
N PHE A 157 -19.81 -16.09 -8.54
CA PHE A 157 -20.00 -17.23 -7.63
C PHE A 157 -21.03 -16.94 -6.52
N GLY A 158 -21.69 -15.78 -6.58
CA GLY A 158 -22.69 -15.35 -5.59
C GLY A 158 -22.08 -14.78 -4.31
N ILE A 159 -20.80 -14.41 -4.33
CA ILE A 159 -20.09 -13.82 -3.18
C ILE A 159 -19.96 -12.31 -3.41
N ASN A 160 -20.63 -11.53 -2.57
CA ASN A 160 -20.58 -10.08 -2.66
C ASN A 160 -19.43 -9.53 -1.82
N LEU A 161 -18.47 -8.89 -2.46
CA LEU A 161 -17.33 -8.26 -1.82
C LEU A 161 -17.48 -6.73 -1.80
N PRO A 162 -16.88 -6.05 -0.83
CA PRO A 162 -16.83 -4.59 -0.83
C PRO A 162 -16.02 -4.07 -2.01
N ARG A 163 -16.26 -2.78 -2.39
CA ARG A 163 -15.71 -2.19 -3.60
C ARG A 163 -14.20 -1.94 -3.54
N THR A 164 -13.67 -1.59 -2.38
CA THR A 164 -12.29 -1.13 -2.25
C THR A 164 -11.34 -2.23 -1.78
N SER A 165 -10.08 -2.19 -2.20
CA SER A 165 -9.04 -3.14 -1.80
C SER A 165 -8.80 -3.13 -0.29
N GLY A 166 -8.83 -1.95 0.34
CA GLY A 166 -8.71 -1.84 1.80
C GLY A 166 -9.84 -2.54 2.55
N ALA A 167 -11.09 -2.43 2.07
CA ALA A 167 -12.20 -3.15 2.67
C ALA A 167 -12.14 -4.67 2.37
N GLN A 168 -11.67 -5.06 1.19
CA GLN A 168 -11.43 -6.46 0.84
C GLN A 168 -10.33 -7.11 1.70
N ALA A 169 -9.36 -6.34 2.19
CA ALA A 169 -8.35 -6.80 3.14
C ALA A 169 -8.91 -7.25 4.50
N GLY A 170 -10.18 -6.94 4.79
CA GLY A 170 -10.88 -7.27 6.04
C GLY A 170 -11.97 -8.34 5.92
N VAL A 171 -12.27 -8.86 4.73
CA VAL A 171 -13.37 -9.84 4.52
C VAL A 171 -13.01 -11.24 5.00
N GLY A 172 -14.03 -12.06 5.24
CA GLY A 172 -13.89 -13.50 5.50
C GLY A 172 -12.94 -13.84 6.66
N VAL A 173 -12.27 -14.96 6.54
CA VAL A 173 -11.34 -15.49 7.55
C VAL A 173 -9.91 -15.15 7.16
N ALA A 174 -9.10 -14.71 8.12
CA ALA A 174 -7.67 -14.46 7.91
C ALA A 174 -6.91 -15.77 7.70
N VAL A 175 -6.07 -15.82 6.65
CA VAL A 175 -5.13 -16.90 6.41
C VAL A 175 -3.75 -16.43 6.90
N PRO A 176 -3.11 -17.13 7.85
CA PRO A 176 -1.93 -16.60 8.56
C PRO A 176 -0.68 -16.42 7.71
N SER A 177 -0.54 -17.18 6.62
CA SER A 177 0.65 -17.13 5.77
C SER A 177 0.37 -17.57 4.33
N LEU A 178 1.26 -17.18 3.42
CA LEU A 178 1.19 -17.60 2.01
C LEU A 178 1.33 -19.14 1.85
N ALA A 179 2.03 -19.81 2.77
CA ALA A 179 2.15 -21.27 2.77
C ALA A 179 0.80 -21.99 3.03
N GLN A 180 -0.15 -21.29 3.68
CA GLN A 180 -1.49 -21.82 3.96
C GLN A 180 -2.54 -21.27 2.98
N ALA A 181 -2.14 -20.37 2.10
CA ALA A 181 -3.02 -19.82 1.08
C ALA A 181 -3.43 -20.89 0.06
N GLN A 182 -4.68 -20.85 -0.36
CA GLN A 182 -5.25 -21.74 -1.36
C GLN A 182 -5.75 -20.94 -2.57
N PRO A 183 -5.75 -21.52 -3.77
CA PRO A 183 -6.35 -20.86 -4.92
C PRO A 183 -7.77 -20.35 -4.60
N GLY A 184 -8.06 -19.10 -4.96
CA GLY A 184 -9.30 -18.42 -4.62
C GLY A 184 -9.25 -17.61 -3.33
N ASP A 185 -8.14 -17.63 -2.56
CA ASP A 185 -7.96 -16.66 -1.49
C ASP A 185 -7.70 -15.26 -2.05
N ILE A 186 -8.16 -14.24 -1.34
CA ILE A 186 -7.96 -12.84 -1.71
C ILE A 186 -6.71 -12.33 -1.01
N LEU A 187 -5.76 -11.78 -1.76
CA LEU A 187 -4.66 -10.98 -1.24
C LEU A 187 -5.01 -9.51 -1.41
N ALA A 188 -5.01 -8.75 -0.33
CA ALA A 188 -5.36 -7.33 -0.41
C ALA A 188 -4.67 -6.48 0.67
N ASN A 189 -4.49 -5.20 0.35
CA ASN A 189 -4.08 -4.14 1.28
C ASN A 189 -4.83 -2.83 0.93
N GLY A 190 -4.43 -1.71 1.53
CA GLY A 190 -5.05 -0.41 1.28
C GLY A 190 -4.92 0.10 -0.16
N MET A 191 -4.01 -0.47 -0.97
CA MET A 191 -3.69 0.03 -2.31
C MET A 191 -3.99 -0.97 -3.44
N HIS A 192 -3.99 -2.27 -3.17
CA HIS A 192 -4.11 -3.30 -4.20
C HIS A 192 -4.90 -4.52 -3.74
N ALA A 193 -5.52 -5.23 -4.69
CA ALA A 193 -6.21 -6.50 -4.47
C ALA A 193 -5.96 -7.47 -5.62
N ALA A 194 -5.88 -8.76 -5.30
CA ALA A 194 -5.63 -9.84 -6.23
C ALA A 194 -6.26 -11.15 -5.75
N ILE A 195 -6.40 -12.12 -6.65
CA ILE A 195 -6.85 -13.48 -6.36
C ILE A 195 -5.65 -14.41 -6.41
N TYR A 196 -5.42 -15.16 -5.35
CA TYR A 196 -4.36 -16.17 -5.30
C TYR A 196 -4.70 -17.36 -6.20
N ILE A 197 -3.73 -17.77 -7.01
CA ILE A 197 -3.89 -18.89 -7.94
C ILE A 197 -2.99 -20.09 -7.64
N GLY A 198 -2.22 -20.01 -6.53
CA GLY A 198 -1.25 -21.03 -6.14
C GLY A 198 0.19 -20.66 -6.48
N ASN A 199 1.13 -21.42 -5.90
CA ASN A 199 2.58 -21.29 -6.17
C ASN A 199 3.17 -19.86 -6.01
N GLY A 200 2.64 -19.07 -5.06
CA GLY A 200 3.08 -17.69 -4.85
C GLY A 200 2.60 -16.69 -5.91
N MET A 201 1.71 -17.12 -6.81
CA MET A 201 1.22 -16.31 -7.91
C MET A 201 -0.20 -15.80 -7.63
N VAL A 202 -0.47 -14.61 -8.14
CA VAL A 202 -1.78 -13.96 -8.07
C VAL A 202 -2.22 -13.49 -9.46
N ILE A 203 -3.53 -13.44 -9.68
CA ILE A 203 -4.10 -12.75 -10.83
C ILE A 203 -4.73 -11.44 -10.37
N ASN A 204 -4.44 -10.37 -11.07
CA ASN A 204 -4.83 -9.01 -10.69
C ASN A 204 -4.96 -8.09 -11.91
N ALA A 205 -5.77 -7.04 -11.80
CA ALA A 205 -5.74 -5.91 -12.72
C ALA A 205 -4.70 -4.90 -12.19
N LEU A 206 -3.54 -4.81 -12.85
CA LEU A 206 -2.37 -4.16 -12.28
C LEU A 206 -2.34 -2.64 -12.51
N ASN A 207 -2.40 -2.22 -13.76
CA ASN A 207 -2.40 -0.81 -14.16
C ASN A 207 -2.85 -0.64 -15.63
N PRO A 208 -3.07 0.59 -16.12
CA PRO A 208 -3.55 0.83 -17.49
C PRO A 208 -2.63 0.30 -18.60
N ALA A 209 -1.33 0.19 -18.37
CA ALA A 209 -0.37 -0.29 -19.37
C ALA A 209 -0.38 -1.83 -19.49
N GLN A 210 -0.69 -2.53 -18.40
CA GLN A 210 -0.54 -3.98 -18.31
C GLN A 210 -1.87 -4.73 -18.22
N GLY A 211 -2.95 -4.06 -17.81
CA GLY A 211 -4.26 -4.68 -17.68
C GLY A 211 -4.29 -5.80 -16.63
N THR A 212 -5.10 -6.81 -16.90
CA THR A 212 -5.27 -7.99 -16.05
C THR A 212 -4.25 -9.06 -16.42
N GLN A 213 -3.45 -9.48 -15.43
CA GLN A 213 -2.35 -10.44 -15.63
C GLN A 213 -2.04 -11.25 -14.38
N ILE A 214 -1.21 -12.26 -14.57
CA ILE A 214 -0.63 -13.04 -13.47
C ILE A 214 0.72 -12.42 -13.11
N THR A 215 0.91 -12.23 -11.79
CA THR A 215 2.17 -11.76 -11.20
C THR A 215 2.48 -12.57 -9.96
N ASP A 216 3.69 -12.42 -9.41
CA ASP A 216 3.97 -12.85 -8.06
C ASP A 216 3.43 -11.83 -7.04
N THR A 217 3.61 -12.11 -5.74
CA THR A 217 3.11 -11.25 -4.66
C THR A 217 3.93 -9.99 -4.42
N SER A 218 5.01 -9.74 -5.16
CA SER A 218 5.84 -8.53 -5.04
C SER A 218 5.12 -7.25 -5.48
N VAL A 219 3.99 -7.39 -6.18
CA VAL A 219 3.11 -6.26 -6.54
C VAL A 219 2.48 -5.57 -5.32
N PHE A 220 2.52 -6.20 -4.15
CA PHE A 220 2.00 -5.65 -2.90
C PHE A 220 3.10 -4.92 -2.12
N TYR A 221 3.23 -3.63 -2.33
CA TYR A 221 4.10 -2.79 -1.52
C TYR A 221 3.56 -2.66 -0.08
N GLY A 222 4.42 -2.81 0.92
CA GLY A 222 4.06 -2.65 2.32
C GLY A 222 3.30 -3.84 2.96
N GLY A 223 3.26 -5.00 2.27
CA GLY A 223 2.58 -6.20 2.77
C GLY A 223 1.11 -6.29 2.36
N TYR A 224 0.47 -7.40 2.74
CA TYR A 224 -0.92 -7.72 2.40
C TYR A 224 -1.56 -8.64 3.43
N SER A 225 -2.88 -8.63 3.51
CA SER A 225 -3.68 -9.64 4.19
C SER A 225 -4.07 -10.74 3.22
N ILE A 226 -4.17 -11.97 3.69
CA ILE A 226 -4.74 -13.09 2.93
C ILE A 226 -6.09 -13.42 3.54
N ARG A 227 -7.13 -13.51 2.71
CA ARG A 227 -8.51 -13.65 3.14
C ARG A 227 -9.21 -14.77 2.40
N ARG A 228 -9.87 -15.65 3.15
CA ARG A 228 -10.70 -16.73 2.63
C ARG A 228 -12.16 -16.44 2.88
N VAL A 229 -12.99 -16.54 1.83
CA VAL A 229 -14.43 -16.21 1.86
C VAL A 229 -15.32 -17.38 1.45
N LEU A 230 -14.72 -18.59 1.33
CA LEU A 230 -15.36 -19.85 1.01
C LEU A 230 -15.21 -20.84 2.15
#